data_9678a1fc78e14f835371d688b7db7f8a
#
_entry.id   9678a1fc78e14f835371d688b7db7f8a
#
_cell.length_a   1.000
_cell.length_b   1.000
_cell.length_c   1.000
_cell.angle_alpha   90.00
_cell.angle_beta   90.00
_cell.angle_gamma   90.00
#
_symmetry.space_group_name_H-M   'P 1'
#
loop_
_entity.id
_entity.type
_entity.pdbx_description
1 polymer ?
#
loop_
_entity_poly.entity_id
_entity_poly.type
_entity_poly.pdbx_seq_one_letter_code
_entity_poly.pdbx_strand_id
1 'polypeptide(L)'
;SIKAGTVLQDSKLPLTTWFWAVFLMSTHSNGISALQLQSQLGLGSYKTAWALAAKLRRSMLAPGRAPLQGIVEVDETTLPLRGKQEPAMGGEGRSHQSKMLLAGAIEVGGGGPGRVRLAVIPDFSQASLQAFVTANIAAGAIAKTDGWSGYAGLEGPAHDPHVIGKMAAHVVLPWVHRVFANLKTWALGVYHGLRRPHLQTSLDELVCRFNRRKTRHAAFETLGRLAAGLKP
;
A
#
# COMPACT_ATOMS: atom_id res chain seq x y z
N SER A 1 3.28 11.76 30.39
CA SER A 1 2.04 11.98 29.61
C SER A 1 1.63 10.67 28.93
N ILE A 2 0.35 10.35 28.92
CA ILE A 2 -0.21 9.16 28.24
C ILE A 2 0.07 9.15 26.72
N LYS A 3 0.42 10.30 26.16
CA LYS A 3 0.76 10.47 24.74
C LYS A 3 2.26 10.30 24.47
N ALA A 4 3.11 10.28 25.49
CA ALA A 4 4.56 10.25 25.32
C ALA A 4 5.01 8.95 24.63
N GLY A 5 5.92 9.05 23.66
CA GLY A 5 6.41 7.92 22.90
C GLY A 5 5.44 7.32 21.88
N THR A 6 4.26 7.91 21.67
CA THR A 6 3.25 7.47 20.70
C THR A 6 3.13 8.45 19.54
N VAL A 7 2.37 8.07 18.48
CA VAL A 7 2.05 9.01 17.37
C VAL A 7 1.21 10.20 17.81
N LEU A 8 0.62 10.13 19.02
CA LEU A 8 -0.18 11.19 19.61
C LEU A 8 0.68 12.24 20.32
N GLN A 9 1.99 11.99 20.45
CA GLN A 9 2.90 12.92 21.13
C GLN A 9 2.83 14.31 20.48
N ASP A 10 2.91 15.34 21.33
CA ASP A 10 2.87 16.77 20.97
C ASP A 10 1.59 17.21 20.25
N SER A 11 0.56 16.38 20.28
CA SER A 11 -0.74 16.74 19.73
C SER A 11 -1.57 17.56 20.71
N LYS A 12 -2.10 18.69 20.23
CA LYS A 12 -3.06 19.52 20.96
C LYS A 12 -4.50 18.98 20.86
N LEU A 13 -4.75 18.00 19.98
CA LEU A 13 -6.07 17.41 19.82
C LEU A 13 -6.45 16.56 21.04
N PRO A 14 -7.73 16.60 21.47
CA PRO A 14 -8.28 15.70 22.47
C PRO A 14 -8.10 14.22 22.08
N LEU A 15 -7.94 13.34 23.06
CA LEU A 15 -7.85 11.90 22.80
C LEU A 15 -9.11 11.36 22.13
N THR A 16 -10.28 11.89 22.46
CA THR A 16 -11.55 11.54 21.81
C THR A 16 -11.51 11.76 20.32
N THR A 17 -10.94 12.86 19.85
CA THR A 17 -10.75 13.13 18.40
C THR A 17 -9.84 12.10 17.75
N TRP A 18 -8.78 11.67 18.43
CA TRP A 18 -7.88 10.62 17.95
C TRP A 18 -8.62 9.28 17.84
N PHE A 19 -9.40 8.89 18.83
CA PHE A 19 -10.15 7.64 18.81
C PHE A 19 -11.21 7.64 17.70
N TRP A 20 -11.93 8.76 17.51
CA TRP A 20 -12.85 8.89 16.39
C TRP A 20 -12.14 8.82 15.04
N ALA A 21 -10.97 9.45 14.90
CA ALA A 21 -10.19 9.36 13.66
C ALA A 21 -9.73 7.91 13.39
N VAL A 22 -9.26 7.19 14.41
CA VAL A 22 -8.91 5.76 14.31
C VAL A 22 -10.12 4.94 13.88
N PHE A 23 -11.28 5.17 14.49
CA PHE A 23 -12.52 4.48 14.15
C PHE A 23 -12.92 4.73 12.70
N LEU A 24 -13.01 5.99 12.29
CA LEU A 24 -13.37 6.36 10.91
C LEU A 24 -12.38 5.78 9.88
N MET A 25 -11.10 5.91 10.14
CA MET A 25 -10.06 5.39 9.24
C MET A 25 -10.03 3.87 9.16
N SER A 26 -10.44 3.15 10.21
CA SER A 26 -10.46 1.67 10.22
C SER A 26 -11.74 1.08 9.64
N THR A 27 -12.87 1.76 9.77
CA THR A 27 -14.20 1.23 9.41
C THR A 27 -14.66 1.61 8.02
N HIS A 28 -14.22 2.76 7.47
CA HIS A 28 -14.57 3.14 6.10
C HIS A 28 -13.95 2.16 5.08
N SER A 29 -14.78 1.47 4.32
CA SER A 29 -14.34 0.43 3.37
C SER A 29 -13.39 0.96 2.30
N ASN A 30 -13.64 2.16 1.80
CA ASN A 30 -12.88 2.79 0.72
C ASN A 30 -11.83 3.81 1.20
N GLY A 31 -11.54 3.83 2.52
CA GLY A 31 -10.70 4.88 3.09
C GLY A 31 -11.45 6.19 3.30
N ILE A 32 -10.78 7.18 3.83
CA ILE A 32 -11.35 8.51 4.12
C ILE A 32 -10.34 9.59 3.72
N SER A 33 -10.80 10.59 2.96
CA SER A 33 -9.98 11.74 2.62
C SER A 33 -9.78 12.66 3.83
N ALA A 34 -8.72 13.45 3.84
CA ALA A 34 -8.49 14.42 4.91
C ALA A 34 -9.61 15.48 4.98
N LEU A 35 -10.23 15.82 3.84
CA LEU A 35 -11.35 16.74 3.80
C LEU A 35 -12.61 16.14 4.46
N GLN A 36 -12.90 14.89 4.15
CA GLN A 36 -14.02 14.18 4.78
C GLN A 36 -13.76 13.96 6.28
N LEU A 37 -12.53 13.64 6.66
CA LEU A 37 -12.15 13.50 8.06
C LEU A 37 -12.28 14.83 8.81
N GLN A 38 -11.91 15.96 8.19
CA GLN A 38 -12.11 17.30 8.73
C GLN A 38 -13.57 17.55 9.03
N SER A 39 -14.44 17.32 8.04
CA SER A 39 -15.88 17.55 8.15
C SER A 39 -16.52 16.67 9.23
N GLN A 40 -16.23 15.38 9.26
CA GLN A 40 -16.83 14.43 10.21
C GLN A 40 -16.38 14.67 11.66
N LEU A 41 -15.16 15.16 11.86
CA LEU A 41 -14.61 15.44 13.19
C LEU A 41 -14.80 16.90 13.63
N GLY A 42 -15.41 17.76 12.80
CA GLY A 42 -15.59 19.17 13.10
C GLY A 42 -14.27 19.93 13.27
N LEU A 43 -13.20 19.55 12.56
CA LEU A 43 -11.89 20.18 12.72
C LEU A 43 -11.84 21.51 11.98
N GLY A 44 -11.42 22.58 12.67
CA GLY A 44 -11.35 23.93 12.10
C GLY A 44 -10.31 24.12 10.98
N SER A 45 -9.38 23.14 10.78
CA SER A 45 -8.30 23.27 9.81
C SER A 45 -8.09 21.98 9.02
N TYR A 46 -8.06 22.10 7.69
CA TYR A 46 -7.66 21.01 6.80
C TYR A 46 -6.26 20.48 7.11
N LYS A 47 -5.30 21.37 7.42
CA LYS A 47 -3.94 20.98 7.79
C LYS A 47 -3.90 20.05 9.00
N THR A 48 -4.75 20.32 10.00
CA THR A 48 -4.89 19.46 11.18
C THR A 48 -5.44 18.10 10.84
N ALA A 49 -6.50 18.02 10.03
CA ALA A 49 -7.08 16.76 9.57
C ALA A 49 -6.08 15.95 8.73
N TRP A 50 -5.35 16.62 7.84
CA TRP A 50 -4.32 15.99 7.02
C TRP A 50 -3.17 15.43 7.86
N ALA A 51 -2.66 16.21 8.82
CA ALA A 51 -1.59 15.77 9.72
C ALA A 51 -2.03 14.58 10.60
N LEU A 52 -3.27 14.62 11.11
CA LEU A 52 -3.88 13.53 11.87
C LEU A 52 -3.95 12.25 11.02
N ALA A 53 -4.49 12.34 9.82
CA ALA A 53 -4.57 11.22 8.88
C ALA A 53 -3.17 10.68 8.51
N ALA A 54 -2.20 11.56 8.25
CA ALA A 54 -0.83 11.17 7.92
C ALA A 54 -0.15 10.42 9.08
N LYS A 55 -0.30 10.89 10.33
CA LYS A 55 0.21 10.19 11.51
C LYS A 55 -0.43 8.80 11.66
N LEU A 56 -1.73 8.67 11.49
CA LEU A 56 -2.43 7.38 11.58
C LEU A 56 -2.05 6.43 10.44
N ARG A 57 -1.85 6.91 9.21
CA ARG A 57 -1.35 6.08 8.10
C ARG A 57 0.01 5.50 8.39
N ARG A 58 0.92 6.28 8.98
CA ARG A 58 2.25 5.77 9.41
C ARG A 58 2.12 4.63 10.43
N SER A 59 1.10 4.64 11.28
CA SER A 59 0.82 3.56 12.22
C SER A 59 0.27 2.30 11.56
N MET A 60 -0.24 2.37 10.33
CA MET A 60 -0.78 1.21 9.61
C MET A 60 0.30 0.24 9.12
N LEU A 61 1.55 0.69 9.08
CA LEU A 61 2.70 -0.15 8.79
C LEU A 61 3.22 -0.77 10.09
N ALA A 62 2.89 -2.04 10.32
CA ALA A 62 3.40 -2.77 11.49
C ALA A 62 4.91 -3.00 11.35
N PRO A 63 5.74 -2.60 12.34
CA PRO A 63 7.15 -2.95 12.36
C PRO A 63 7.31 -4.47 12.50
N GLY A 64 8.32 -5.04 11.83
CA GLY A 64 8.62 -6.48 11.93
C GLY A 64 7.54 -7.39 11.32
N ARG A 65 6.76 -6.90 10.36
CA ARG A 65 5.77 -7.72 9.65
C ARG A 65 6.44 -8.92 8.96
N ALA A 66 5.91 -10.12 9.20
CA ALA A 66 6.44 -11.36 8.59
C ALA A 66 6.42 -11.27 7.05
N PRO A 67 7.46 -11.77 6.36
CA PRO A 67 7.48 -11.84 4.91
C PRO A 67 6.33 -12.71 4.36
N LEU A 68 6.02 -12.55 3.09
CA LEU A 68 5.05 -13.38 2.39
C LEU A 68 5.58 -14.80 2.20
N GLN A 69 4.71 -15.79 2.27
CA GLN A 69 5.06 -17.22 2.25
C GLN A 69 4.21 -18.00 1.24
N GLY A 70 4.61 -19.24 0.97
CA GLY A 70 3.90 -20.12 0.04
C GLY A 70 4.02 -19.63 -1.40
N ILE A 71 2.94 -19.69 -2.16
CA ILE A 71 2.92 -19.18 -3.54
C ILE A 71 2.60 -17.68 -3.49
N VAL A 72 3.44 -16.87 -4.16
CA VAL A 72 3.34 -15.41 -4.19
C VAL A 72 3.37 -14.94 -5.63
N GLU A 73 2.26 -14.33 -6.10
CA GLU A 73 2.27 -13.61 -7.38
C GLU A 73 2.99 -12.28 -7.21
N VAL A 74 3.91 -11.97 -8.12
CA VAL A 74 4.71 -10.74 -8.12
C VAL A 74 4.65 -10.10 -9.49
N ASP A 75 4.38 -8.80 -9.52
CA ASP A 75 4.29 -8.02 -10.76
C ASP A 75 4.52 -6.53 -10.46
N GLU A 76 4.72 -5.74 -11.49
CA GLU A 76 4.85 -4.30 -11.42
C GLU A 76 3.70 -3.56 -12.11
N THR A 77 3.45 -2.34 -11.67
CA THR A 77 2.45 -1.46 -12.28
C THR A 77 2.84 0.00 -12.18
N THR A 78 2.12 0.84 -12.90
CA THR A 78 2.29 2.29 -12.84
C THR A 78 1.01 2.97 -12.37
N LEU A 79 1.17 4.08 -11.64
CA LEU A 79 0.11 5.05 -11.39
C LEU A 79 0.44 6.37 -12.08
N PRO A 80 -0.55 7.04 -12.69
CA PRO A 80 -0.32 8.36 -13.26
C PRO A 80 0.08 9.35 -12.17
N LEU A 81 1.11 10.15 -12.44
CA LEU A 81 1.51 11.25 -11.58
C LEU A 81 0.62 12.46 -11.87
N ARG A 82 -0.06 12.98 -10.84
CA ARG A 82 -0.79 14.25 -10.94
C ARG A 82 -0.07 15.32 -10.13
N GLY A 83 0.78 16.10 -10.80
CA GLY A 83 1.35 17.33 -10.28
C GLY A 83 0.57 18.54 -10.81
N LYS A 84 0.47 19.62 -10.01
CA LYS A 84 -0.15 20.88 -10.48
C LYS A 84 0.60 21.52 -11.67
N GLN A 85 1.85 21.18 -11.86
CA GLN A 85 2.75 21.77 -12.86
C GLN A 85 3.21 20.75 -13.93
N GLU A 86 2.83 19.48 -13.80
CA GLU A 86 3.18 18.45 -14.78
C GLU A 86 1.93 18.13 -15.59
N PRO A 87 1.88 18.50 -16.88
CA PRO A 87 0.81 18.04 -17.76
C PRO A 87 0.82 16.51 -17.79
N ALA A 88 -0.36 15.90 -17.92
CA ALA A 88 -0.53 14.46 -17.98
C ALA A 88 -0.01 13.88 -19.33
N MET A 89 1.21 14.21 -19.70
CA MET A 89 1.91 13.60 -20.83
C MET A 89 2.57 12.32 -20.39
N GLY A 90 1.73 11.27 -20.21
CA GLY A 90 2.21 9.92 -19.90
C GLY A 90 2.86 9.31 -21.13
N GLY A 91 4.09 8.84 -21.01
CA GLY A 91 4.68 7.94 -21.99
C GLY A 91 3.88 6.64 -22.08
N GLU A 92 3.88 5.98 -23.23
CA GLU A 92 3.22 4.68 -23.42
C GLU A 92 4.01 3.55 -22.74
N GLY A 93 3.31 2.46 -22.43
CA GLY A 93 3.90 1.23 -21.90
C GLY A 93 4.70 1.43 -20.60
N ARG A 94 5.95 0.92 -20.56
CA ARG A 94 6.88 0.98 -19.43
C ARG A 94 7.64 2.32 -19.29
N SER A 95 7.29 3.35 -20.06
CA SER A 95 7.88 4.68 -19.89
C SER A 95 7.69 5.18 -18.45
N HIS A 96 8.76 5.74 -17.85
CA HIS A 96 8.75 6.30 -16.50
C HIS A 96 8.21 7.73 -16.45
N GLN A 97 8.01 8.34 -17.61
CA GLN A 97 7.62 9.74 -17.73
C GLN A 97 6.22 9.96 -17.17
N SER A 98 6.06 10.90 -16.26
CA SER A 98 4.79 11.24 -15.58
C SER A 98 4.08 10.06 -14.90
N LYS A 99 4.83 9.04 -14.48
CA LYS A 99 4.33 7.86 -13.77
C LYS A 99 5.06 7.63 -12.45
N MET A 100 4.34 7.04 -11.52
CA MET A 100 4.89 6.47 -10.29
C MET A 100 4.96 4.95 -10.48
N LEU A 101 6.13 4.36 -10.24
CA LEU A 101 6.40 2.96 -10.47
C LEU A 101 6.19 2.18 -9.17
N LEU A 102 5.50 1.08 -9.26
CA LEU A 102 5.11 0.26 -8.11
C LEU A 102 5.43 -1.20 -8.37
N ALA A 103 5.94 -1.88 -7.35
CA ALA A 103 5.97 -3.33 -7.30
C ALA A 103 4.89 -3.83 -6.32
N GLY A 104 4.29 -4.96 -6.66
CA GLY A 104 3.27 -5.62 -5.86
C GLY A 104 3.53 -7.12 -5.74
N ALA A 105 3.23 -7.66 -4.56
CA ALA A 105 3.28 -9.09 -4.29
C ALA A 105 2.08 -9.51 -3.46
N ILE A 106 1.49 -10.67 -3.79
CA ILE A 106 0.33 -11.22 -3.07
C ILE A 106 0.45 -12.71 -2.86
N GLU A 107 0.22 -13.17 -1.64
CA GLU A 107 0.10 -14.59 -1.34
C GLU A 107 -1.14 -15.18 -2.01
N VAL A 108 -0.99 -16.39 -2.52
CA VAL A 108 -2.09 -17.16 -3.12
C VAL A 108 -2.17 -18.51 -2.43
N GLY A 109 -3.33 -18.82 -1.84
CA GLY A 109 -3.52 -20.09 -1.17
C GLY A 109 -4.97 -20.27 -0.69
N GLY A 110 -5.37 -21.51 -0.40
CA GLY A 110 -6.69 -21.80 0.11
C GLY A 110 -7.86 -21.34 -0.79
N GLY A 111 -7.63 -21.25 -2.11
CA GLY A 111 -8.64 -20.82 -3.09
C GLY A 111 -8.80 -19.30 -3.20
N GLY A 112 -7.89 -18.49 -2.66
CA GLY A 112 -8.02 -17.04 -2.78
C GLY A 112 -6.77 -16.24 -2.40
N PRO A 113 -6.90 -14.90 -2.45
CA PRO A 113 -5.80 -13.99 -2.16
C PRO A 113 -5.51 -13.92 -0.65
N GLY A 114 -4.25 -14.04 -0.29
CA GLY A 114 -3.72 -13.88 1.05
C GLY A 114 -3.32 -12.44 1.38
N ARG A 115 -2.14 -12.28 1.97
CA ARG A 115 -1.55 -10.98 2.31
C ARG A 115 -0.94 -10.33 1.07
N VAL A 116 -0.97 -9.00 1.03
CA VAL A 116 -0.38 -8.20 -0.04
C VAL A 116 0.77 -7.33 0.48
N ARG A 117 1.73 -7.04 -0.38
CA ARG A 117 2.76 -6.01 -0.24
C ARG A 117 2.75 -5.12 -1.47
N LEU A 118 2.87 -3.82 -1.26
CA LEU A 118 3.02 -2.83 -2.31
C LEU A 118 4.16 -1.89 -1.93
N ALA A 119 5.02 -1.55 -2.87
CA ALA A 119 6.08 -0.58 -2.66
C ALA A 119 6.27 0.31 -3.88
N VAL A 120 6.63 1.56 -3.64
CA VAL A 120 7.15 2.46 -4.66
C VAL A 120 8.58 2.02 -4.98
N ILE A 121 8.88 1.86 -6.26
CA ILE A 121 10.20 1.51 -6.74
C ILE A 121 10.77 2.63 -7.64
N PRO A 122 12.09 2.81 -7.67
CA PRO A 122 12.69 3.90 -8.45
C PRO A 122 12.59 3.64 -9.97
N ASP A 123 12.74 2.38 -10.35
CA ASP A 123 12.68 1.91 -11.73
C ASP A 123 12.28 0.43 -11.79
N PHE A 124 12.14 -0.13 -13.00
CA PHE A 124 11.86 -1.54 -13.23
C PHE A 124 13.13 -2.37 -13.48
N SER A 125 14.28 -1.95 -12.97
CA SER A 125 15.51 -2.72 -13.08
C SER A 125 15.45 -3.99 -12.23
N GLN A 126 16.26 -4.98 -12.61
CA GLN A 126 16.46 -6.20 -11.82
C GLN A 126 16.83 -5.89 -10.36
N ALA A 127 17.71 -4.90 -10.14
CA ALA A 127 18.15 -4.51 -8.80
C ALA A 127 16.98 -3.99 -7.94
N SER A 128 16.11 -3.15 -8.49
CA SER A 128 14.94 -2.60 -7.79
C SER A 128 13.92 -3.68 -7.48
N LEU A 129 13.66 -4.59 -8.41
CA LEU A 129 12.72 -5.70 -8.23
C LEU A 129 13.28 -6.74 -7.24
N GLN A 130 14.57 -7.07 -7.33
CA GLN A 130 15.25 -7.94 -6.36
C GLN A 130 15.16 -7.37 -4.94
N ALA A 131 15.45 -6.07 -4.77
CA ALA A 131 15.34 -5.42 -3.47
C ALA A 131 13.91 -5.51 -2.89
N PHE A 132 12.88 -5.32 -3.73
CA PHE A 132 11.49 -5.49 -3.32
C PHE A 132 11.17 -6.93 -2.89
N VAL A 133 11.60 -7.91 -3.68
CA VAL A 133 11.38 -9.34 -3.41
C VAL A 133 12.04 -9.74 -2.10
N THR A 134 13.33 -9.45 -1.94
CA THR A 134 14.11 -9.77 -0.73
C THR A 134 13.50 -9.15 0.54
N ALA A 135 13.00 -7.92 0.45
CA ALA A 135 12.40 -7.23 1.60
C ALA A 135 11.01 -7.77 2.00
N ASN A 136 10.29 -8.44 1.10
CA ASN A 136 8.88 -8.74 1.31
C ASN A 136 8.51 -10.22 1.23
N ILE A 137 9.33 -11.07 0.63
CA ILE A 137 9.02 -12.49 0.36
C ILE A 137 10.04 -13.38 1.05
N ALA A 138 9.59 -14.44 1.71
CA ALA A 138 10.45 -15.40 2.38
C ALA A 138 11.26 -16.22 1.37
N ALA A 139 12.50 -16.58 1.71
CA ALA A 139 13.36 -17.39 0.85
C ALA A 139 12.76 -18.78 0.52
N GLY A 140 11.92 -19.34 1.39
CA GLY A 140 11.22 -20.61 1.14
C GLY A 140 9.89 -20.49 0.37
N ALA A 141 9.55 -19.30 -0.13
CA ALA A 141 8.35 -19.08 -0.94
C ALA A 141 8.61 -19.37 -2.43
N ILE A 142 7.54 -19.46 -3.21
CA ILE A 142 7.59 -19.57 -4.68
C ILE A 142 7.07 -18.25 -5.26
N ALA A 143 7.96 -17.51 -5.94
CA ALA A 143 7.62 -16.27 -6.60
C ALA A 143 7.18 -16.54 -8.05
N LYS A 144 5.87 -16.35 -8.33
CA LYS A 144 5.31 -16.41 -9.69
C LYS A 144 5.35 -15.04 -10.33
N THR A 145 5.94 -14.94 -11.53
CA THR A 145 6.05 -13.69 -12.30
C THR A 145 5.58 -13.88 -13.73
N ASP A 146 5.45 -12.79 -14.48
CA ASP A 146 5.09 -12.81 -15.90
C ASP A 146 6.22 -13.25 -16.84
N GLY A 147 7.37 -13.63 -16.29
CA GLY A 147 8.55 -14.03 -17.05
C GLY A 147 9.31 -12.88 -17.70
N TRP A 148 9.03 -11.62 -17.29
CA TRP A 148 9.82 -10.49 -17.78
C TRP A 148 11.29 -10.57 -17.32
N SER A 149 12.20 -10.12 -18.18
CA SER A 149 13.66 -10.18 -17.95
C SER A 149 14.14 -9.45 -16.67
N GLY A 150 13.37 -8.49 -16.18
CA GLY A 150 13.65 -7.81 -14.91
C GLY A 150 13.60 -8.74 -13.69
N TYR A 151 12.99 -9.92 -13.81
CA TYR A 151 12.97 -10.96 -12.79
C TYR A 151 14.00 -12.07 -13.02
N ALA A 152 14.85 -11.97 -14.06
CA ALA A 152 15.89 -12.96 -14.31
C ALA A 152 16.89 -13.02 -13.16
N GLY A 153 17.23 -14.23 -12.71
CA GLY A 153 18.19 -14.42 -11.61
C GLY A 153 17.68 -13.95 -10.24
N LEU A 154 16.37 -13.98 -9.99
CA LEU A 154 15.78 -13.68 -8.69
C LEU A 154 16.40 -14.57 -7.61
N GLU A 155 16.95 -13.95 -6.57
CA GLU A 155 17.52 -14.61 -5.40
C GLU A 155 16.54 -14.62 -4.23
N GLY A 156 16.56 -15.68 -3.44
CA GLY A 156 15.76 -15.86 -2.23
C GLY A 156 14.63 -16.87 -2.43
N PRO A 157 13.44 -16.50 -2.91
CA PRO A 157 12.37 -17.45 -3.19
C PRO A 157 12.65 -18.27 -4.45
N ALA A 158 12.05 -19.45 -4.56
CA ALA A 158 12.04 -20.21 -5.80
C ALA A 158 11.29 -19.40 -6.88
N HIS A 159 11.93 -19.17 -8.03
CA HIS A 159 11.35 -18.40 -9.13
C HIS A 159 10.58 -19.30 -10.08
N ASP A 160 9.29 -19.01 -10.29
CA ASP A 160 8.38 -19.71 -11.20
C ASP A 160 7.87 -18.72 -12.27
N PRO A 161 8.66 -18.51 -13.37
CA PRO A 161 8.30 -17.57 -14.41
C PRO A 161 7.23 -18.15 -15.34
N HIS A 162 6.13 -17.44 -15.53
CA HIS A 162 5.08 -17.77 -16.46
C HIS A 162 5.12 -16.84 -17.68
N VAL A 163 5.79 -17.27 -18.75
CA VAL A 163 5.85 -16.51 -19.99
C VAL A 163 4.45 -16.40 -20.60
N ILE A 164 3.94 -15.20 -20.68
CA ILE A 164 2.55 -14.90 -21.04
C ILE A 164 2.25 -15.26 -22.49
N GLY A 165 3.24 -15.19 -23.40
CA GLY A 165 3.03 -15.43 -24.82
C GLY A 165 1.89 -14.58 -25.38
N LYS A 166 0.84 -15.24 -25.93
CA LYS A 166 -0.38 -14.60 -26.41
C LYS A 166 -1.48 -14.45 -25.33
N MET A 167 -1.29 -15.01 -24.15
CA MET A 167 -2.27 -14.88 -23.05
C MET A 167 -2.16 -13.53 -22.36
N ALA A 168 -3.29 -13.02 -21.91
CA ALA A 168 -3.30 -11.77 -21.16
C ALA A 168 -2.71 -11.98 -19.74
N ALA A 169 -1.90 -11.04 -19.28
CA ALA A 169 -1.20 -11.11 -17.98
C ALA A 169 -2.13 -11.41 -16.79
N HIS A 170 -3.37 -10.88 -16.81
CA HIS A 170 -4.37 -11.12 -15.77
C HIS A 170 -4.89 -12.56 -15.68
N VAL A 171 -4.62 -13.40 -16.70
CA VAL A 171 -4.95 -14.83 -16.67
C VAL A 171 -3.88 -15.60 -15.91
N VAL A 172 -2.62 -15.17 -16.03
CA VAL A 172 -1.45 -15.84 -15.45
C VAL A 172 -1.27 -15.44 -13.98
N LEU A 173 -1.45 -14.15 -13.67
CA LEU A 173 -1.28 -13.55 -12.34
C LEU A 173 -2.57 -12.82 -11.91
N PRO A 174 -3.70 -13.55 -11.74
CA PRO A 174 -5.02 -12.94 -11.59
C PRO A 174 -5.16 -12.10 -10.32
N TRP A 175 -4.49 -12.48 -9.24
CA TRP A 175 -4.67 -11.84 -7.95
C TRP A 175 -3.89 -10.53 -7.82
N VAL A 176 -2.64 -10.49 -8.29
CA VAL A 176 -1.86 -9.24 -8.28
C VAL A 176 -2.46 -8.21 -9.22
N HIS A 177 -2.95 -8.61 -10.39
CA HIS A 177 -3.66 -7.72 -11.30
C HIS A 177 -4.96 -7.18 -10.70
N ARG A 178 -5.71 -8.00 -9.96
CA ARG A 178 -6.91 -7.55 -9.22
C ARG A 178 -6.55 -6.52 -8.14
N VAL A 179 -5.44 -6.74 -7.43
CA VAL A 179 -4.93 -5.75 -6.46
C VAL A 179 -4.59 -4.44 -7.15
N PHE A 180 -3.92 -4.48 -8.31
CA PHE A 180 -3.59 -3.27 -9.07
C PHE A 180 -4.83 -2.55 -9.62
N ALA A 181 -5.84 -3.27 -10.07
CA ALA A 181 -7.11 -2.67 -10.48
C ALA A 181 -7.79 -1.96 -9.30
N ASN A 182 -7.87 -2.61 -8.14
CA ASN A 182 -8.41 -2.02 -6.92
C ASN A 182 -7.60 -0.79 -6.46
N LEU A 183 -6.27 -0.85 -6.54
CA LEU A 183 -5.39 0.27 -6.23
C LEU A 183 -5.67 1.48 -7.12
N LYS A 184 -5.78 1.26 -8.44
CA LYS A 184 -6.07 2.34 -9.41
C LYS A 184 -7.42 2.97 -9.14
N THR A 185 -8.46 2.17 -8.93
CA THR A 185 -9.81 2.66 -8.58
C THR A 185 -9.81 3.44 -7.27
N TRP A 186 -9.14 2.93 -6.25
CA TRP A 186 -9.03 3.59 -4.96
C TRP A 186 -8.26 4.91 -5.03
N ALA A 187 -7.13 4.94 -5.75
CA ALA A 187 -6.32 6.14 -5.92
C ALA A 187 -7.08 7.26 -6.63
N LEU A 188 -7.91 6.92 -7.61
CA LEU A 188 -8.73 7.90 -8.35
C LEU A 188 -9.98 8.32 -7.58
N GLY A 189 -10.63 7.39 -6.87
CA GLY A 189 -11.91 7.63 -6.21
C GLY A 189 -11.80 8.39 -4.88
N VAL A 190 -10.76 8.14 -4.09
CA VAL A 190 -10.63 8.73 -2.74
C VAL A 190 -9.73 9.95 -2.72
N TYR A 191 -8.64 9.94 -3.47
CA TYR A 191 -7.60 10.96 -3.33
C TYR A 191 -7.49 11.91 -4.52
N HIS A 192 -8.21 11.67 -5.61
CA HIS A 192 -8.18 12.49 -6.84
C HIS A 192 -6.77 12.84 -7.35
N GLY A 193 -5.79 12.06 -6.94
CA GLY A 193 -4.37 12.19 -7.29
C GLY A 193 -3.46 12.05 -6.08
N LEU A 194 -2.62 11.03 -6.11
CA LEU A 194 -1.57 10.81 -5.11
C LEU A 194 -0.31 11.56 -5.54
N ARG A 195 0.40 12.15 -4.56
CA ARG A 195 1.68 12.81 -4.78
C ARG A 195 2.83 11.90 -4.38
N ARG A 196 3.94 11.95 -5.11
CA ARG A 196 5.15 11.14 -4.83
C ARG A 196 5.55 11.06 -3.35
N PRO A 197 5.68 12.20 -2.61
CA PRO A 197 6.16 12.16 -1.22
C PRO A 197 5.24 11.38 -0.26
N HIS A 198 3.98 11.18 -0.61
CA HIS A 198 2.98 10.54 0.26
C HIS A 198 2.47 9.20 -0.28
N LEU A 199 2.96 8.78 -1.45
CA LEU A 199 2.46 7.60 -2.13
C LEU A 199 2.66 6.34 -1.28
N GLN A 200 3.88 6.10 -0.76
CA GLN A 200 4.15 4.91 0.04
C GLN A 200 3.24 4.84 1.28
N THR A 201 3.06 5.94 1.98
CA THR A 201 2.17 5.98 3.17
C THR A 201 0.70 5.68 2.80
N SER A 202 0.28 6.08 1.60
CA SER A 202 -1.06 5.75 1.09
C SER A 202 -1.16 4.27 0.68
N LEU A 203 -0.11 3.70 0.09
CA LEU A 203 -0.04 2.25 -0.19
C LEU A 203 -0.07 1.43 1.11
N ASP A 204 0.60 1.89 2.16
CA ASP A 204 0.60 1.22 3.47
C ASP A 204 -0.82 1.18 4.07
N GLU A 205 -1.61 2.24 3.89
CA GLU A 205 -3.04 2.25 4.25
C GLU A 205 -3.81 1.19 3.46
N LEU A 206 -3.65 1.15 2.13
CA LEU A 206 -4.33 0.16 1.28
C LEU A 206 -3.94 -1.27 1.66
N VAL A 207 -2.65 -1.53 1.85
CA VAL A 207 -2.11 -2.83 2.29
C VAL A 207 -2.69 -3.23 3.64
N CYS A 208 -2.72 -2.31 4.60
CA CYS A 208 -3.31 -2.54 5.92
C CYS A 208 -4.78 -2.96 5.83
N ARG A 209 -5.57 -2.22 5.05
CA ARG A 209 -7.00 -2.49 4.83
C ARG A 209 -7.22 -3.82 4.13
N PHE A 210 -6.49 -4.08 3.05
CA PHE A 210 -6.59 -5.31 2.29
C PHE A 210 -6.27 -6.52 3.15
N ASN A 211 -5.18 -6.47 3.91
CA ASN A 211 -4.73 -7.59 4.73
C ASN A 211 -5.69 -7.89 5.91
N ARG A 212 -6.48 -6.90 6.33
CA ARG A 212 -7.48 -7.03 7.41
C ARG A 212 -8.93 -7.12 6.91
N ARG A 213 -9.15 -7.30 5.60
CA ARG A 213 -10.50 -7.33 5.01
C ARG A 213 -11.43 -8.41 5.59
N LYS A 214 -10.85 -9.49 6.11
CA LYS A 214 -11.60 -10.59 6.77
C LYS A 214 -11.85 -10.34 8.26
N THR A 215 -11.16 -9.39 8.89
CA THR A 215 -11.20 -9.10 10.32
C THR A 215 -11.44 -7.61 10.59
N ARG A 216 -12.41 -7.01 9.87
CA ARG A 216 -12.71 -5.57 9.96
C ARG A 216 -13.09 -5.12 11.36
N HIS A 217 -13.77 -5.97 12.13
CA HIS A 217 -14.15 -5.71 13.52
C HIS A 217 -12.94 -5.48 14.43
N ALA A 218 -11.80 -6.13 14.14
CA ALA A 218 -10.57 -5.96 14.90
C ALA A 218 -9.68 -4.81 14.39
N ALA A 219 -10.07 -4.15 13.29
CA ALA A 219 -9.22 -3.12 12.67
C ALA A 219 -9.02 -1.90 13.57
N PHE A 220 -10.05 -1.47 14.29
CA PHE A 220 -9.99 -0.37 15.25
C PHE A 220 -8.98 -0.66 16.36
N GLU A 221 -9.09 -1.79 17.03
CA GLU A 221 -8.17 -2.19 18.11
C GLU A 221 -6.74 -2.32 17.60
N THR A 222 -6.56 -2.96 16.44
CA THR A 222 -5.23 -3.13 15.84
C THR A 222 -4.58 -1.79 15.51
N LEU A 223 -5.32 -0.86 14.88
CA LEU A 223 -4.79 0.46 14.54
C LEU A 223 -4.51 1.28 15.81
N GLY A 224 -5.36 1.18 16.81
CA GLY A 224 -5.15 1.82 18.11
C GLY A 224 -3.88 1.33 18.82
N ARG A 225 -3.65 0.02 18.83
CA ARG A 225 -2.42 -0.57 19.40
C ARG A 225 -1.16 -0.14 18.62
N LEU A 226 -1.21 -0.15 17.30
CA LEU A 226 -0.09 0.29 16.47
C LEU A 226 0.19 1.79 16.68
N ALA A 227 -0.84 2.62 16.76
CA ALA A 227 -0.68 4.05 17.03
C ALA A 227 -0.08 4.33 18.40
N ALA A 228 -0.41 3.52 19.40
CA ALA A 228 0.16 3.62 20.76
C ALA A 228 1.61 3.09 20.84
N GLY A 229 1.99 2.13 19.99
CA GLY A 229 3.32 1.50 20.02
C GLY A 229 4.38 2.18 19.16
N LEU A 230 3.99 3.04 18.23
CA LEU A 230 4.93 3.73 17.34
C LEU A 230 5.46 5.01 18.02
N LYS A 231 6.80 5.09 18.10
CA LYS A 231 7.47 6.35 18.45
C LYS A 231 7.33 7.35 17.30
N PRO A 232 7.25 8.65 17.58
CA PRO A 232 7.19 9.71 16.58
C PRO A 232 8.45 9.78 15.72
#